data_c5afa4a92ab324af6e235ccddc654779
#
_entry.id   c5afa4a92ab324af6e235ccddc654779
#
_cell.length_a   1.000
_cell.length_b   1.000
_cell.length_c   1.000
_cell.angle_alpha   90.00
_cell.angle_beta   90.00
_cell.angle_gamma   90.00
#
_symmetry.space_group_name_H-M   'P 1'
#
loop_
_entity.id
_entity.type
_entity.pdbx_description
1 polymer ?
#
loop_
_entity_poly.entity_id
_entity_poly.type
_entity_poly.pdbx_seq_one_letter_code
_entity_poly.pdbx_strand_id
1 'polypeptide(L)'
;MPTTLELELAQAFRHGCQDALGEDLVEVRMDGSRARGDARPDSDLDLLVLTRRNCAELRERVHEVAASVSLGRGWPFTLMPQSMTCEHFEGLLRGERLYAQDIQREGIII
;
A
#
# COMPACT_ATOMS: atom_id res chain seq x y z
N MET A 1 -16.04 0.91 2.97
CA MET A 1 -15.34 1.42 4.18
C MET A 1 -14.46 0.35 4.77
N PRO A 2 -13.17 0.61 4.98
CA PRO A 2 -12.31 -0.34 5.68
C PRO A 2 -12.69 -0.43 7.16
N THR A 3 -12.39 -1.59 7.75
CA THR A 3 -12.60 -1.81 9.17
C THR A 3 -11.52 -1.11 10.00
N THR A 4 -11.77 -0.98 11.29
CA THR A 4 -10.76 -0.45 12.23
C THR A 4 -9.48 -1.28 12.20
N LEU A 5 -9.60 -2.62 12.14
CA LEU A 5 -8.44 -3.52 12.07
C LEU A 5 -7.65 -3.31 10.80
N GLU A 6 -8.32 -3.14 9.66
CA GLU A 6 -7.65 -2.89 8.38
C GLU A 6 -6.89 -1.56 8.41
N LEU A 7 -7.48 -0.52 8.99
CA LEU A 7 -6.83 0.78 9.12
C LEU A 7 -5.62 0.71 10.07
N GLU A 8 -5.75 0.01 11.20
CA GLU A 8 -4.64 -0.19 12.13
C GLU A 8 -3.46 -0.90 11.46
N LEU A 9 -3.77 -1.93 10.67
CA LEU A 9 -2.76 -2.68 9.95
C LEU A 9 -2.06 -1.80 8.90
N ALA A 10 -2.83 -1.03 8.16
CA ALA A 10 -2.29 -0.10 7.17
C ALA A 10 -1.40 0.97 7.81
N GLN A 11 -1.80 1.48 8.98
CA GLN A 11 -1.01 2.45 9.72
C GLN A 11 0.30 1.85 10.25
N ALA A 12 0.25 0.62 10.75
CA ALA A 12 1.46 -0.08 11.18
C ALA A 12 2.42 -0.29 10.01
N PHE A 13 1.88 -0.65 8.84
CA PHE A 13 2.67 -0.78 7.62
C PHE A 13 3.30 0.55 7.23
N ARG A 14 2.54 1.63 7.23
CA ARG A 14 3.06 2.96 6.93
C ARG A 14 4.20 3.36 7.87
N HIS A 15 4.03 3.10 9.16
CA HIS A 15 5.07 3.36 10.16
C HIS A 15 6.36 2.61 9.84
N GLY A 16 6.23 1.31 9.53
CA GLY A 16 7.38 0.49 9.16
C GLY A 16 8.07 1.00 7.89
N CYS A 17 7.30 1.41 6.90
CA CYS A 17 7.84 1.99 5.68
C CYS A 17 8.54 3.32 5.96
N GLN A 18 8.00 4.15 6.84
CA GLN A 18 8.63 5.41 7.22
C GLN A 18 10.00 5.17 7.86
N ASP A 19 10.09 4.18 8.74
CA ASP A 19 11.34 3.82 9.39
C ASP A 19 12.35 3.23 8.40
N ALA A 20 11.88 2.39 7.47
CA ALA A 20 12.75 1.70 6.52
C ALA A 20 13.21 2.58 5.36
N LEU A 21 12.35 3.47 4.87
CA LEU A 21 12.59 4.26 3.66
C LEU A 21 12.95 5.72 3.94
N GLY A 22 12.57 6.25 5.09
CA GLY A 22 12.86 7.63 5.44
C GLY A 22 12.31 8.62 4.42
N GLU A 23 13.18 9.47 3.89
CA GLU A 23 12.80 10.52 2.94
C GLU A 23 12.33 9.99 1.59
N ASP A 24 12.62 8.74 1.25
CA ASP A 24 12.16 8.14 0.00
C ASP A 24 10.66 7.84 0.02
N LEU A 25 10.07 7.69 1.19
CA LEU A 25 8.63 7.48 1.30
C LEU A 25 7.86 8.78 1.10
N VAL A 26 6.90 8.78 0.19
CA VAL A 26 6.02 9.94 -0.04
C VAL A 26 4.64 9.66 0.54
N GLU A 27 4.05 8.52 0.22
CA GLU A 27 2.66 8.25 0.59
C GLU A 27 2.38 6.76 0.57
N VAL A 28 1.46 6.31 1.42
CA VAL A 28 0.90 4.97 1.37
C VAL A 28 -0.60 5.11 1.18
N ARG A 29 -1.18 4.34 0.26
CA ARG A 29 -2.63 4.28 0.03
C ARG A 29 -3.11 2.84 0.16
N MET A 30 -4.25 2.66 0.78
CA MET A 30 -4.98 1.39 0.73
C MET A 30 -5.88 1.43 -0.50
N ASP A 31 -5.81 0.40 -1.33
CA ASP A 31 -6.65 0.29 -2.52
C ASP A 31 -7.33 -1.08 -2.59
N GLY A 32 -7.98 -1.37 -3.69
CA GLY A 32 -8.63 -2.65 -3.89
C GLY A 32 -9.90 -2.86 -3.06
N SER A 33 -10.27 -4.12 -2.89
CA SER A 33 -11.55 -4.49 -2.29
C SER A 33 -11.70 -4.06 -0.82
N ARG A 34 -10.61 -4.05 -0.06
CA ARG A 34 -10.68 -3.65 1.35
C ARG A 34 -10.90 -2.15 1.52
N ALA A 35 -10.36 -1.35 0.60
CA ALA A 35 -10.64 0.09 0.59
C ALA A 35 -12.11 0.37 0.24
N ARG A 36 -12.66 -0.38 -0.72
CA ARG A 36 -14.06 -0.25 -1.12
C ARG A 36 -15.05 -0.79 -0.09
N GLY A 37 -14.62 -1.73 0.75
CA GLY A 37 -15.48 -2.39 1.73
C GLY A 37 -16.23 -3.60 1.19
N ASP A 38 -15.85 -4.12 0.03
CA ASP A 38 -16.44 -5.30 -0.57
C ASP A 38 -15.51 -6.53 -0.55
N ALA A 39 -14.53 -6.51 0.35
CA ALA A 39 -13.57 -7.59 0.48
C ALA A 39 -14.21 -8.86 1.05
N ARG A 40 -13.71 -10.01 0.57
CA ARG A 40 -14.00 -11.31 1.16
C ARG A 40 -13.04 -11.54 2.33
N PRO A 41 -13.35 -12.48 3.25
CA PRO A 41 -12.45 -12.73 4.39
C PRO A 41 -11.02 -13.09 4.01
N ASP A 42 -10.82 -13.72 2.85
CA ASP A 42 -9.51 -14.12 2.34
C ASP A 42 -8.88 -13.10 1.37
N SER A 43 -9.52 -11.97 1.14
CA SER A 43 -8.97 -10.94 0.26
C SER A 43 -7.70 -10.34 0.84
N ASP A 44 -6.73 -10.06 -0.03
CA ASP A 44 -5.51 -9.37 0.36
C ASP A 44 -5.78 -7.91 0.71
N LEU A 45 -4.93 -7.35 1.55
CA LEU A 45 -4.94 -5.92 1.82
C LEU A 45 -3.94 -5.26 0.86
N ASP A 46 -4.46 -4.57 -0.15
CA ASP A 46 -3.66 -3.93 -1.17
C ASP A 46 -3.17 -2.57 -0.70
N LEU A 47 -1.86 -2.36 -0.75
CA LEU A 47 -1.22 -1.14 -0.29
C LEU A 47 -0.29 -0.61 -1.39
N LEU A 48 -0.56 0.61 -1.85
CA LEU A 48 0.30 1.28 -2.81
C LEU A 48 1.28 2.18 -2.04
N VAL A 49 2.57 1.96 -2.29
CA VAL A 49 3.64 2.75 -1.69
C VAL A 49 4.22 3.67 -2.77
N LEU A 50 4.00 4.96 -2.61
CA LEU A 50 4.57 5.96 -3.52
C LEU A 50 5.88 6.46 -2.95
N THR A 51 6.91 6.44 -3.78
CA THR A 51 8.27 6.77 -3.37
C THR A 51 8.89 7.80 -4.30
N ARG A 52 9.98 8.43 -3.85
CA ARG A 52 10.74 9.37 -4.69
C ARG A 52 11.58 8.63 -5.73
N ARG A 53 12.10 7.45 -5.35
CA ARG A 53 12.86 6.59 -6.23
C ARG A 53 12.43 5.16 -6.05
N ASN A 54 12.69 4.32 -7.04
CA ASN A 54 12.34 2.91 -7.00
C ASN A 54 13.54 2.07 -7.45
N CYS A 55 13.94 1.11 -6.61
CA CYS A 55 15.01 0.18 -6.93
C CYS A 55 14.72 -1.16 -6.23
N ALA A 56 15.47 -2.21 -6.59
CA ALA A 56 15.25 -3.54 -6.03
C ALA A 56 15.39 -3.56 -4.51
N GLU A 57 16.40 -2.89 -3.97
CA GLU A 57 16.62 -2.82 -2.52
C GLU A 57 15.45 -2.17 -1.80
N LEU A 58 14.92 -1.08 -2.33
CA LEU A 58 13.79 -0.38 -1.76
C LEU A 58 12.55 -1.27 -1.77
N ARG A 59 12.29 -1.95 -2.86
CA ARG A 59 11.16 -2.89 -2.97
C ARG A 59 11.27 -4.03 -1.96
N GLU A 60 12.48 -4.57 -1.77
CA GLU A 60 12.71 -5.61 -0.77
C GLU A 60 12.37 -5.12 0.64
N ARG A 61 12.78 -3.91 0.99
CA ARG A 61 12.47 -3.32 2.29
C ARG A 61 10.97 -3.18 2.50
N VAL A 62 10.25 -2.77 1.48
CA VAL A 62 8.79 -2.66 1.54
C VAL A 62 8.15 -4.02 1.80
N HIS A 63 8.60 -5.07 1.11
CA HIS A 63 8.10 -6.43 1.33
C HIS A 63 8.45 -6.96 2.72
N GLU A 64 9.63 -6.65 3.22
CA GLU A 64 10.03 -7.03 4.59
C GLU A 64 9.12 -6.38 5.63
N VAL A 65 8.79 -5.10 5.44
CA VAL A 65 7.86 -4.39 6.32
C VAL A 65 6.49 -5.08 6.30
N ALA A 66 5.98 -5.41 5.11
CA ALA A 66 4.69 -6.07 4.97
C ALA A 66 4.69 -7.43 5.69
N ALA A 67 5.73 -8.23 5.52
CA ALA A 67 5.86 -9.52 6.18
C ALA A 67 5.93 -9.36 7.70
N SER A 68 6.71 -8.41 8.18
CA SER A 68 6.87 -8.14 9.62
C SER A 68 5.55 -7.73 10.27
N VAL A 69 4.81 -6.84 9.64
CA VAL A 69 3.51 -6.38 10.15
C VAL A 69 2.51 -7.54 10.18
N SER A 70 2.45 -8.31 9.11
CA SER A 70 1.53 -9.44 8.98
C SER A 70 1.81 -10.51 10.05
N LEU A 71 3.08 -10.91 10.22
CA LEU A 71 3.47 -11.90 11.21
C LEU A 71 3.26 -11.42 12.63
N GLY A 72 3.58 -10.16 12.90
CA GLY A 72 3.48 -9.59 14.25
C GLY A 72 2.05 -9.46 14.74
N ARG A 73 1.09 -9.42 13.86
CA ARG A 73 -0.33 -9.24 14.20
C ARG A 73 -1.16 -10.51 14.10
N GLY A 74 -0.62 -11.58 13.50
CA GLY A 74 -1.37 -12.82 13.28
C GLY A 74 -2.58 -12.64 12.38
N TRP A 75 -2.47 -11.79 11.39
CA TRP A 75 -3.58 -11.47 10.50
C TRP A 75 -3.99 -12.66 9.64
N PRO A 76 -5.29 -12.81 9.38
CA PRO A 76 -5.78 -13.92 8.57
C PRO A 76 -5.61 -13.73 7.07
N PHE A 77 -5.14 -12.58 6.61
CA PHE A 77 -4.94 -12.28 5.20
C PHE A 77 -3.58 -11.65 4.96
N THR A 78 -3.15 -11.64 3.71
CA THR A 78 -1.82 -11.16 3.31
C THR A 78 -1.86 -9.66 2.97
N LEU A 79 -0.82 -8.94 3.37
CA LEU A 79 -0.57 -7.61 2.85
C LEU A 79 0.09 -7.73 1.49
N MET A 80 -0.44 -7.01 0.50
CA MET A 80 0.08 -6.98 -0.85
C MET A 80 0.57 -5.59 -1.19
N PRO A 81 1.84 -5.27 -0.91
CA PRO A 81 2.39 -3.96 -1.24
C PRO A 81 2.82 -3.90 -2.70
N GLN A 82 2.60 -2.75 -3.31
CA GLN A 82 3.12 -2.41 -4.62
C GLN A 82 3.82 -1.07 -4.51
N SER A 83 5.07 -1.01 -4.96
CA SER A 83 5.87 0.23 -4.90
C SER A 83 5.99 0.84 -6.29
N MET A 84 5.83 2.15 -6.38
CA MET A 84 6.16 2.89 -7.59
C MET A 84 6.50 4.33 -7.23
N THR A 85 7.21 5.02 -8.13
CA THR A 85 7.49 6.43 -7.91
C THR A 85 6.23 7.26 -8.13
N CYS A 86 6.19 8.42 -7.49
CA CYS A 86 5.13 9.40 -7.72
C CYS A 86 5.04 9.76 -9.20
N GLU A 87 6.19 9.96 -9.84
CA GLU A 87 6.27 10.29 -11.25
C GLU A 87 5.64 9.20 -12.13
N HIS A 88 5.94 7.94 -11.82
CA HIS A 88 5.35 6.82 -12.56
C HIS A 88 3.83 6.77 -12.39
N PHE A 89 3.35 6.94 -11.17
CA PHE A 89 1.92 6.94 -10.88
C PHE A 89 1.20 8.07 -11.61
N GLU A 90 1.77 9.28 -11.58
CA GLU A 90 1.24 10.42 -12.31
C GLU A 90 1.22 10.17 -13.82
N GLY A 91 2.25 9.49 -14.34
CA GLY A 91 2.31 9.08 -15.73
C GLY A 91 1.19 8.13 -16.12
N LEU A 92 0.87 7.18 -15.23
CA LEU A 92 -0.25 6.26 -15.45
C LEU A 92 -1.59 7.00 -15.44
N LEU A 93 -1.75 7.99 -14.56
CA LEU A 93 -2.97 8.82 -14.53
C LEU A 93 -3.12 9.63 -15.81
N ARG A 94 -2.03 10.25 -16.30
CA ARG A 94 -2.04 11.01 -17.55
C ARG A 94 -2.36 10.12 -18.75
N GLY A 95 -1.92 8.86 -18.73
CA GLY A 95 -2.22 7.87 -19.76
C GLY A 95 -3.61 7.25 -19.63
N GLU A 96 -4.42 7.74 -18.71
CA GLU A 96 -5.78 7.26 -18.45
C GLU A 96 -5.83 5.75 -18.16
N ARG A 97 -4.82 5.22 -17.45
CA ARG A 97 -4.79 3.81 -17.05
C ARG A 97 -5.83 3.58 -15.98
N LEU A 98 -6.73 2.63 -16.24
CA LEU A 98 -7.85 2.32 -15.34
C LEU A 98 -7.38 2.01 -13.92
N TYR A 99 -6.32 1.23 -13.78
CA TYR A 99 -5.75 0.87 -12.48
C TYR A 99 -5.41 2.12 -11.64
N ALA A 100 -4.69 3.09 -12.24
CA ALA A 100 -4.30 4.30 -11.54
C ALA A 100 -5.51 5.19 -11.23
N GLN A 101 -6.47 5.27 -12.16
CA GLN A 101 -7.70 6.03 -11.95
C GLN A 101 -8.53 5.46 -10.80
N ASP A 102 -8.62 4.13 -10.70
CA ASP A 102 -9.33 3.47 -9.62
C ASP A 102 -8.68 3.77 -8.27
N ILE A 103 -7.35 3.71 -8.18
CA ILE A 103 -6.63 4.06 -6.96
C ILE A 103 -6.86 5.51 -6.58
N GLN A 104 -6.82 6.43 -7.57
CA GLN A 104 -7.03 7.86 -7.32
C GLN A 104 -8.44 8.12 -6.79
N ARG A 105 -9.44 7.43 -7.30
CA ARG A 105 -10.84 7.61 -6.94
C ARG A 105 -11.22 6.89 -5.65
N GLU A 106 -10.76 5.66 -5.49
CA GLU A 106 -11.21 4.75 -4.42
C GLU A 106 -10.19 4.54 -3.32
N GLY A 107 -8.91 4.82 -3.58
CA GLY A 107 -7.85 4.60 -2.62
C GLY A 107 -7.95 5.53 -1.42
N ILE A 108 -7.51 5.02 -0.27
CA ILE A 108 -7.53 5.76 0.99
C ILE A 108 -6.10 6.05 1.40
N ILE A 109 -5.79 7.34 1.56
CA ILE A 109 -4.45 7.77 2.02
C ILE A 109 -4.31 7.42 3.50
N ILE A 110 -3.25 6.70 3.81
CA ILE A 110 -2.98 6.24 5.18
C ILE A 110 -2.05 7.22 5.93
#